data_bdaed7095869f4a2fa45502810c077fb
#
_entry.id   bdaed7095869f4a2fa45502810c077fb
#
_cell.length_a   1.000
_cell.length_b   1.000
_cell.length_c   1.000
_cell.angle_alpha   90.00
_cell.angle_beta   90.00
_cell.angle_gamma   90.00
#
_symmetry.space_group_name_H-M   'P 1'
#
loop_
_entity.id
_entity.type
_entity.pdbx_description
1 polymer ?
#
loop_
_entity_poly.entity_id
_entity_poly.type
_entity_poly.pdbx_seq_one_letter_code
_entity_poly.pdbx_strand_id
1 'polypeptide(L)'
;MHEQYAIDLSDLPERKLTKVTVGETEMVLLRTGDRVKAFQATCPHAGAPLEQGAVCGDKLVCPWHKAVFQLSDGKLCEPLALADLKQYPLRIENGKVRITPKAMSPASFTAQAGHAPVWVVIGAGAAGCAAVWTLRHEGFSGRIILIEREENTPYDRTALSKFVPAGKMNIDDVPSPLTPQLLQQVDRIAAQVTHIDTQTQRIQLQDGREVPYDKLLIASGSEPVLPHLPGTHLDGVKVLRSREQARQLLEAVDEQQQLTLVGNSFIGLELAGALRNRDIAVTVVARQPLPFVAQFGEEIGHYFRQLHEANGVKFIQGEPERLLGDQHHHVTGLQLKQGGKIDTSLVLFATGVTPVTTFISQLPQLKDHSLQTDSFLQVAPQVWAAGDIASYPTARGPLRIEHYRVAQQQGRIAALNMLGQNLLYNRVPFFWTAHYGTRYEYLGHVEEWDEYLLLGSLEKKKCIALYGRGGQLAAAFSCGMYTLTAELVELMQQPMTLSQARATVQPYLP
;
A
#
# COMPACT_ATOMS: atom_id res chain seq x y z
N MET A 1 22.62 -4.16 -31.72
CA MET A 1 22.66 -2.71 -31.42
C MET A 1 24.06 -2.40 -30.95
N HIS A 2 24.64 -1.32 -31.45
CA HIS A 2 26.02 -0.92 -31.11
C HIS A 2 26.03 -0.06 -29.86
N GLU A 3 27.12 -0.10 -29.11
CA GLU A 3 27.40 0.81 -28.01
C GLU A 3 27.39 2.26 -28.46
N GLN A 4 26.77 3.13 -27.73
CA GLN A 4 26.67 4.55 -28.01
C GLN A 4 27.25 5.35 -26.84
N TYR A 5 27.79 6.53 -27.16
CA TYR A 5 28.25 7.48 -26.16
C TYR A 5 27.04 7.96 -25.32
N ALA A 6 27.23 8.01 -24.03
CA ALA A 6 26.21 8.51 -23.09
C ALA A 6 26.64 9.83 -22.43
N ILE A 7 27.83 9.85 -21.81
CA ILE A 7 28.31 10.99 -21.02
C ILE A 7 29.81 10.83 -20.72
N ASP A 8 30.51 11.89 -20.41
CA ASP A 8 31.89 11.81 -19.89
C ASP A 8 31.86 11.43 -18.40
N LEU A 9 32.78 10.57 -17.98
CA LEU A 9 32.85 10.08 -16.58
C LEU A 9 33.04 11.23 -15.58
N SER A 10 33.76 12.30 -15.98
CA SER A 10 33.97 13.52 -15.21
C SER A 10 32.68 14.25 -14.89
N ASP A 11 31.67 14.15 -15.75
CA ASP A 11 30.39 14.84 -15.63
C ASP A 11 29.37 14.06 -14.82
N LEU A 12 29.71 12.83 -14.42
CA LEU A 12 28.90 12.04 -13.49
C LEU A 12 29.29 12.33 -12.04
N PRO A 13 28.42 12.97 -11.25
CA PRO A 13 28.67 13.22 -9.84
C PRO A 13 28.75 11.89 -9.07
N GLU A 14 29.63 11.83 -8.07
CA GLU A 14 29.78 10.66 -7.20
C GLU A 14 28.49 10.41 -6.40
N ARG A 15 28.02 9.16 -6.42
CA ARG A 15 26.85 8.67 -5.67
C ARG A 15 25.55 9.45 -5.92
N LYS A 16 25.41 10.07 -7.08
CA LYS A 16 24.19 10.77 -7.49
C LYS A 16 23.61 10.13 -8.75
N LEU A 17 22.31 9.85 -8.72
CA LEU A 17 21.58 9.34 -9.87
C LEU A 17 21.48 10.43 -10.94
N THR A 18 21.98 10.14 -12.12
CA THR A 18 22.02 11.08 -13.25
C THR A 18 21.23 10.48 -14.41
N LYS A 19 20.18 11.17 -14.84
CA LYS A 19 19.38 10.75 -16.00
C LYS A 19 20.15 11.06 -17.30
N VAL A 20 20.19 10.08 -18.20
CA VAL A 20 20.75 10.21 -19.56
C VAL A 20 19.80 9.56 -20.56
N THR A 21 19.90 10.00 -21.82
CA THR A 21 19.16 9.39 -22.94
C THR A 21 20.18 8.87 -23.96
N VAL A 22 20.07 7.57 -24.29
CA VAL A 22 20.93 6.92 -25.28
C VAL A 22 20.05 6.34 -26.38
N GLY A 23 20.09 6.96 -27.57
CA GLY A 23 19.08 6.72 -28.60
C GLY A 23 17.70 7.17 -28.10
N GLU A 24 16.72 6.26 -28.11
CA GLU A 24 15.36 6.50 -27.58
C GLU A 24 15.19 5.98 -26.14
N THR A 25 16.26 5.46 -25.52
CA THR A 25 16.17 4.82 -24.19
C THR A 25 16.64 5.77 -23.10
N GLU A 26 15.74 6.07 -22.18
CA GLU A 26 16.06 6.82 -20.95
C GLU A 26 16.59 5.90 -19.87
N MET A 27 17.67 6.30 -19.21
CA MET A 27 18.36 5.54 -18.17
C MET A 27 18.77 6.46 -17.03
N VAL A 28 19.01 5.89 -15.86
CA VAL A 28 19.74 6.54 -14.77
C VAL A 28 21.09 5.88 -14.60
N LEU A 29 22.12 6.71 -14.49
CA LEU A 29 23.49 6.30 -14.21
C LEU A 29 23.83 6.59 -12.75
N LEU A 30 24.57 5.67 -12.15
CA LEU A 30 25.15 5.87 -10.83
C LEU A 30 26.64 5.60 -10.90
N ARG A 31 27.46 6.61 -10.57
CA ARG A 31 28.91 6.48 -10.40
C ARG A 31 29.25 6.14 -8.95
N THR A 32 30.18 5.20 -8.77
CA THR A 32 30.79 4.85 -7.47
C THR A 32 32.26 4.60 -7.70
N GLY A 33 33.09 5.59 -7.43
CA GLY A 33 34.52 5.61 -7.81
C GLY A 33 34.69 5.53 -9.32
N ASP A 34 35.42 4.53 -9.78
CA ASP A 34 35.66 4.27 -11.21
C ASP A 34 34.60 3.39 -11.87
N ARG A 35 33.57 2.99 -11.10
CA ARG A 35 32.48 2.13 -11.60
C ARG A 35 31.23 2.94 -11.88
N VAL A 36 30.55 2.58 -12.96
CA VAL A 36 29.25 3.12 -13.32
C VAL A 36 28.25 1.99 -13.49
N LYS A 37 27.02 2.18 -13.03
CA LYS A 37 25.88 1.30 -13.26
C LYS A 37 24.83 2.05 -14.07
N ALA A 38 24.11 1.35 -14.93
CA ALA A 38 23.02 1.91 -15.73
C ALA A 38 21.74 1.09 -15.49
N PHE A 39 20.68 1.78 -15.08
CA PHE A 39 19.35 1.21 -14.84
C PHE A 39 18.31 1.97 -15.68
N GLN A 40 17.10 1.40 -15.82
CA GLN A 40 15.96 2.13 -16.40
C GLN A 40 15.70 3.43 -15.63
N ALA A 41 15.26 4.49 -16.34
CA ALA A 41 15.04 5.81 -15.74
C ALA A 41 13.81 5.86 -14.81
N THR A 42 12.85 4.96 -15.01
CA THR A 42 11.56 5.00 -14.30
C THR A 42 11.34 3.76 -13.44
N CYS A 43 10.72 3.95 -12.30
CA CYS A 43 10.34 2.84 -11.41
C CYS A 43 9.30 1.93 -12.10
N PRO A 44 9.51 0.59 -12.11
CA PRO A 44 8.60 -0.34 -12.79
C PRO A 44 7.20 -0.42 -12.15
N HIS A 45 6.99 0.15 -10.96
CA HIS A 45 5.68 0.19 -10.32
C HIS A 45 4.72 1.18 -11.02
N ALA A 46 5.06 2.46 -11.05
CA ALA A 46 4.17 3.53 -11.51
C ALA A 46 4.91 4.66 -12.25
N GLY A 47 6.08 4.36 -12.82
CA GLY A 47 6.80 5.32 -13.66
C GLY A 47 7.50 6.45 -12.92
N ALA A 48 7.71 6.37 -11.59
CA ALA A 48 8.42 7.40 -10.85
C ALA A 48 9.82 7.67 -11.42
N PRO A 49 10.26 8.94 -11.55
CA PRO A 49 11.58 9.29 -12.04
C PRO A 49 12.64 8.91 -11.01
N LEU A 50 13.46 7.89 -11.32
CA LEU A 50 14.43 7.34 -10.37
C LEU A 50 15.60 8.27 -10.06
N GLU A 51 15.89 9.24 -10.93
CA GLU A 51 16.90 10.29 -10.67
C GLU A 51 16.52 11.18 -9.45
N GLN A 52 15.25 11.20 -9.05
CA GLN A 52 14.77 11.87 -7.84
C GLN A 52 14.76 10.95 -6.62
N GLY A 53 15.18 9.70 -6.77
CA GLY A 53 15.29 8.73 -5.69
C GLY A 53 16.48 8.99 -4.78
N ALA A 54 16.58 8.19 -3.72
CA ALA A 54 17.69 8.23 -2.77
C ALA A 54 18.64 7.05 -2.99
N VAL A 55 19.96 7.30 -2.81
CA VAL A 55 20.99 6.27 -2.78
C VAL A 55 21.43 6.08 -1.33
N CYS A 56 20.99 4.96 -0.72
CA CYS A 56 21.25 4.62 0.67
C CYS A 56 22.13 3.37 0.75
N GLY A 57 23.42 3.56 1.07
CA GLY A 57 24.37 2.44 1.06
C GLY A 57 24.50 1.81 -0.35
N ASP A 58 24.13 0.56 -0.48
CA ASP A 58 24.10 -0.22 -1.72
C ASP A 58 22.68 -0.35 -2.33
N LYS A 59 21.75 0.51 -1.91
CA LYS A 59 20.35 0.50 -2.32
C LYS A 59 19.94 1.78 -3.02
N LEU A 60 19.00 1.64 -3.97
CA LEU A 60 18.24 2.72 -4.59
C LEU A 60 16.81 2.70 -4.10
N VAL A 61 16.34 3.80 -3.54
CA VAL A 61 14.98 3.96 -3.01
C VAL A 61 14.17 4.84 -3.94
N CYS A 62 13.05 4.32 -4.43
CA CYS A 62 12.12 5.05 -5.29
C CYS A 62 11.51 6.26 -4.55
N PRO A 63 11.44 7.46 -5.19
CA PRO A 63 10.95 8.65 -4.51
C PRO A 63 9.46 8.60 -4.20
N TRP A 64 8.65 7.85 -5.00
CA TRP A 64 7.19 7.89 -4.82
C TRP A 64 6.67 6.92 -3.76
N HIS A 65 6.92 5.60 -3.91
CA HIS A 65 6.30 4.61 -3.03
C HIS A 65 7.33 3.77 -2.28
N LYS A 66 8.59 4.23 -2.26
CA LYS A 66 9.68 3.63 -1.47
C LYS A 66 9.97 2.16 -1.83
N ALA A 67 9.76 1.77 -3.10
CA ALA A 67 10.33 0.52 -3.60
C ALA A 67 11.86 0.61 -3.49
N VAL A 68 12.50 -0.45 -3.01
CA VAL A 68 13.94 -0.49 -2.77
C VAL A 68 14.58 -1.52 -3.68
N PHE A 69 15.63 -1.12 -4.37
CA PHE A 69 16.36 -1.96 -5.32
C PHE A 69 17.83 -2.05 -4.95
N GLN A 70 18.40 -3.23 -5.11
CA GLN A 70 19.82 -3.47 -4.91
C GLN A 70 20.63 -2.81 -6.04
N LEU A 71 21.66 -2.04 -5.71
CA LEU A 71 22.50 -1.39 -6.71
C LEU A 71 23.47 -2.33 -7.42
N SER A 72 23.72 -3.53 -6.90
CA SER A 72 24.61 -4.51 -7.55
C SER A 72 24.00 -5.10 -8.81
N ASP A 73 22.69 -5.43 -8.77
CA ASP A 73 22.02 -6.22 -9.80
C ASP A 73 20.59 -5.76 -10.12
N GLY A 74 20.13 -4.65 -9.56
CA GLY A 74 18.78 -4.10 -9.79
C GLY A 74 17.63 -4.89 -9.15
N LYS A 75 17.92 -5.94 -8.38
CA LYS A 75 16.87 -6.76 -7.75
C LYS A 75 16.03 -5.98 -6.75
N LEU A 76 14.75 -6.29 -6.73
CA LEU A 76 13.82 -5.72 -5.76
C LEU A 76 14.11 -6.25 -4.35
N CYS A 77 14.41 -5.35 -3.42
CA CYS A 77 14.57 -5.64 -1.98
C CYS A 77 13.27 -5.44 -1.21
N GLU A 78 12.59 -4.32 -1.48
CA GLU A 78 11.33 -3.94 -0.81
C GLU A 78 10.28 -3.54 -1.85
N PRO A 79 9.01 -4.02 -1.74
CA PRO A 79 7.96 -3.65 -2.68
C PRO A 79 7.62 -2.15 -2.57
N LEU A 80 6.93 -1.57 -3.54
CA LEU A 80 5.72 -1.98 -4.28
C LEU A 80 5.92 -2.52 -5.72
N ALA A 81 7.10 -2.47 -6.26
CA ALA A 81 7.27 -2.62 -7.71
C ALA A 81 6.90 -4.01 -8.26
N LEU A 82 7.04 -5.08 -7.49
CA LEU A 82 6.92 -6.48 -7.92
C LEU A 82 7.61 -6.74 -9.28
N ALA A 83 8.77 -6.12 -9.47
CA ALA A 83 9.64 -6.26 -10.63
C ALA A 83 11.03 -5.73 -10.31
N ASP A 84 12.06 -6.30 -10.89
CA ASP A 84 13.43 -5.81 -10.81
C ASP A 84 13.66 -4.63 -11.77
N LEU A 85 14.70 -3.84 -11.53
CA LEU A 85 15.15 -2.82 -12.48
C LEU A 85 15.85 -3.46 -13.66
N LYS A 86 15.51 -3.03 -14.86
CA LYS A 86 16.28 -3.36 -16.06
C LYS A 86 17.67 -2.74 -15.94
N GLN A 87 18.70 -3.52 -16.27
CA GLN A 87 20.07 -3.08 -16.33
C GLN A 87 20.53 -3.00 -17.78
N TYR A 88 21.47 -2.10 -18.05
CA TYR A 88 22.04 -1.92 -19.36
C TYR A 88 23.56 -2.13 -19.33
N PRO A 89 24.11 -2.93 -20.28
CA PRO A 89 25.55 -3.12 -20.40
C PRO A 89 26.24 -1.82 -20.75
N LEU A 90 27.34 -1.54 -20.08
CA LEU A 90 28.17 -0.37 -20.37
C LEU A 90 29.64 -0.69 -20.23
N ARG A 91 30.48 0.16 -20.86
CA ARG A 91 31.93 0.20 -20.63
C ARG A 91 32.41 1.64 -20.52
N ILE A 92 33.54 1.83 -19.87
CA ILE A 92 34.24 3.11 -19.78
C ILE A 92 35.49 3.01 -20.64
N GLU A 93 35.63 3.90 -21.61
CA GLU A 93 36.74 3.93 -22.52
C GLU A 93 37.21 5.38 -22.70
N ASN A 94 38.50 5.66 -22.41
CA ASN A 94 39.10 7.00 -22.48
C ASN A 94 38.25 8.07 -21.71
N GLY A 95 37.78 7.74 -20.51
CA GLY A 95 36.94 8.63 -19.70
C GLY A 95 35.52 8.82 -20.19
N LYS A 96 35.09 8.10 -21.23
CA LYS A 96 33.74 8.16 -21.81
C LYS A 96 32.94 6.94 -21.45
N VAL A 97 31.73 7.15 -20.96
CA VAL A 97 30.75 6.08 -20.69
C VAL A 97 29.99 5.74 -21.96
N ARG A 98 30.11 4.50 -22.42
CA ARG A 98 29.40 3.95 -23.57
C ARG A 98 28.40 2.88 -23.12
N ILE A 99 27.18 2.93 -23.64
CA ILE A 99 26.07 2.05 -23.20
C ILE A 99 25.46 1.37 -24.43
N THR A 100 25.13 0.08 -24.26
CA THR A 100 24.26 -0.62 -25.19
C THR A 100 22.81 -0.40 -24.77
N PRO A 101 21.95 0.30 -25.57
CA PRO A 101 20.57 0.62 -25.19
C PRO A 101 19.61 -0.59 -25.34
N LYS A 102 20.07 -1.76 -24.93
CA LYS A 102 19.30 -3.01 -24.83
C LYS A 102 19.48 -3.59 -23.44
N ALA A 103 18.37 -3.70 -22.71
CA ALA A 103 18.39 -4.26 -21.38
C ALA A 103 18.93 -5.69 -21.37
N MET A 104 19.65 -6.06 -20.29
CA MET A 104 20.03 -7.44 -20.04
C MET A 104 18.77 -8.28 -19.81
N SER A 105 18.77 -9.51 -20.33
CA SER A 105 17.63 -10.42 -20.10
C SER A 105 17.63 -10.90 -18.64
N PRO A 106 16.48 -10.92 -17.95
CA PRO A 106 16.38 -11.54 -16.64
C PRO A 106 16.66 -13.04 -16.75
N ALA A 107 17.14 -13.66 -15.66
CA ALA A 107 17.29 -15.11 -15.58
C ALA A 107 15.93 -15.80 -15.72
N SER A 108 15.80 -16.78 -16.60
CA SER A 108 14.58 -17.56 -16.76
C SER A 108 14.61 -18.79 -15.84
N PHE A 109 13.53 -19.02 -15.12
CA PHE A 109 13.33 -20.21 -14.31
C PHE A 109 12.48 -21.23 -15.07
N THR A 110 12.93 -22.49 -15.14
CA THR A 110 12.16 -23.62 -15.68
C THR A 110 11.63 -24.47 -14.54
N ALA A 111 10.34 -24.80 -14.56
CA ALA A 111 9.74 -25.72 -13.60
C ALA A 111 10.30 -27.14 -13.77
N GLN A 112 10.66 -27.81 -12.67
CA GLN A 112 11.05 -29.22 -12.67
C GLN A 112 9.82 -30.12 -12.52
N ALA A 113 9.75 -31.18 -13.31
CA ALA A 113 8.73 -32.22 -13.21
C ALA A 113 9.04 -33.19 -12.06
N GLY A 114 8.09 -33.36 -11.14
CA GLY A 114 8.15 -34.25 -9.99
C GLY A 114 6.92 -34.09 -9.12
N HIS A 115 6.79 -34.83 -8.02
CA HIS A 115 5.76 -34.58 -6.99
C HIS A 115 6.07 -33.22 -6.34
N ALA A 116 5.60 -32.15 -6.97
CA ALA A 116 5.90 -30.78 -6.56
C ALA A 116 5.06 -30.42 -5.33
N PRO A 117 5.65 -29.80 -4.28
CA PRO A 117 4.91 -29.35 -3.12
C PRO A 117 3.82 -28.36 -3.52
N VAL A 118 2.68 -28.42 -2.81
CA VAL A 118 1.52 -27.57 -3.03
C VAL A 118 1.49 -26.48 -1.96
N TRP A 119 1.73 -25.24 -2.37
CA TRP A 119 1.64 -24.08 -1.48
C TRP A 119 0.41 -23.26 -1.82
N VAL A 120 -0.34 -22.90 -0.80
CA VAL A 120 -1.59 -22.18 -0.97
C VAL A 120 -1.47 -20.76 -0.42
N VAL A 121 -2.01 -19.80 -1.16
CA VAL A 121 -2.16 -18.41 -0.75
C VAL A 121 -3.65 -18.09 -0.75
N ILE A 122 -4.21 -17.71 0.39
CA ILE A 122 -5.60 -17.28 0.51
C ILE A 122 -5.66 -15.75 0.45
N GLY A 123 -6.29 -15.22 -0.58
CA GLY A 123 -6.46 -13.79 -0.84
C GLY A 123 -5.47 -13.25 -1.87
N ALA A 124 -6.00 -12.64 -2.94
CA ALA A 124 -5.25 -12.03 -4.03
C ALA A 124 -5.13 -10.50 -3.89
N GLY A 125 -5.09 -10.00 -2.65
CA GLY A 125 -4.80 -8.62 -2.33
C GLY A 125 -3.30 -8.31 -2.38
N ALA A 126 -2.89 -7.18 -1.79
CA ALA A 126 -1.51 -6.71 -1.78
C ALA A 126 -0.51 -7.75 -1.24
N ALA A 127 -0.84 -8.37 -0.09
CA ALA A 127 0.02 -9.38 0.54
C ALA A 127 0.12 -10.65 -0.30
N GLY A 128 -1.01 -11.20 -0.76
CA GLY A 128 -1.02 -12.42 -1.56
C GLY A 128 -0.31 -12.26 -2.90
N CYS A 129 -0.53 -11.15 -3.61
CA CYS A 129 0.19 -10.85 -4.86
C CYS A 129 1.70 -10.73 -4.64
N ALA A 130 2.13 -10.05 -3.58
CA ALA A 130 3.54 -9.93 -3.26
C ALA A 130 4.18 -11.29 -2.92
N ALA A 131 3.43 -12.15 -2.21
CA ALA A 131 3.89 -13.50 -1.89
C ALA A 131 4.01 -14.37 -3.16
N VAL A 132 3.00 -14.41 -4.02
CA VAL A 132 3.02 -15.16 -5.27
C VAL A 132 4.19 -14.73 -6.16
N TRP A 133 4.37 -13.40 -6.32
CA TRP A 133 5.50 -12.85 -7.07
C TRP A 133 6.83 -13.31 -6.46
N THR A 134 6.98 -13.18 -5.15
CA THR A 134 8.21 -13.54 -4.44
C THR A 134 8.53 -15.02 -4.60
N LEU A 135 7.55 -15.90 -4.40
CA LEU A 135 7.77 -17.35 -4.54
C LEU A 135 8.30 -17.71 -5.93
N ARG A 136 7.73 -17.14 -7.00
CA ARG A 136 8.20 -17.41 -8.37
C ARG A 136 9.54 -16.76 -8.66
N HIS A 137 9.72 -15.50 -8.22
CA HIS A 137 10.96 -14.74 -8.40
C HIS A 137 12.16 -15.39 -7.70
N GLU A 138 11.95 -15.99 -6.53
CA GLU A 138 12.98 -16.70 -5.75
C GLU A 138 13.11 -18.18 -6.16
N GLY A 139 12.48 -18.60 -7.25
CA GLY A 139 12.69 -19.89 -7.88
C GLY A 139 11.86 -21.05 -7.32
N PHE A 140 10.79 -20.80 -6.56
CA PHE A 140 9.89 -21.89 -6.16
C PHE A 140 9.23 -22.52 -7.39
N SER A 141 9.55 -23.78 -7.67
CA SER A 141 9.07 -24.54 -8.83
C SER A 141 7.81 -25.38 -8.56
N GLY A 142 7.39 -25.47 -7.27
CA GLY A 142 6.20 -26.22 -6.88
C GLY A 142 4.89 -25.57 -7.34
N ARG A 143 3.79 -26.22 -7.03
CA ARG A 143 2.44 -25.75 -7.35
C ARG A 143 2.05 -24.62 -6.41
N ILE A 144 1.63 -23.46 -6.94
CA ILE A 144 1.00 -22.37 -6.18
C ILE A 144 -0.47 -22.35 -6.50
N ILE A 145 -1.32 -22.45 -5.46
CA ILE A 145 -2.77 -22.25 -5.56
C ILE A 145 -3.11 -20.91 -4.92
N LEU A 146 -3.70 -20.01 -5.68
CA LEU A 146 -4.19 -18.71 -5.21
C LEU A 146 -5.72 -18.78 -5.11
N ILE A 147 -6.24 -18.75 -3.87
CA ILE A 147 -7.68 -18.79 -3.60
C ILE A 147 -8.16 -17.38 -3.30
N GLU A 148 -9.17 -16.91 -4.02
CA GLU A 148 -9.78 -15.61 -3.78
C GLU A 148 -11.29 -15.66 -3.99
N ARG A 149 -12.05 -14.83 -3.26
CA ARG A 149 -13.52 -14.82 -3.38
C ARG A 149 -14.03 -13.99 -4.56
N GLU A 150 -13.22 -13.04 -5.06
CA GLU A 150 -13.57 -12.23 -6.22
C GLU A 150 -13.16 -12.99 -7.50
N GLU A 151 -14.05 -13.07 -8.49
CA GLU A 151 -13.78 -13.74 -9.78
C GLU A 151 -12.79 -12.97 -10.65
N ASN A 152 -12.64 -11.69 -10.39
CA ASN A 152 -11.78 -10.80 -11.16
C ASN A 152 -10.29 -11.17 -11.05
N THR A 153 -9.52 -10.74 -12.04
CA THR A 153 -8.05 -10.70 -11.93
C THR A 153 -7.65 -9.83 -10.74
N PRO A 154 -6.63 -10.20 -9.95
CA PRO A 154 -6.09 -9.35 -8.89
C PRO A 154 -5.84 -7.92 -9.38
N TYR A 155 -6.13 -6.92 -8.57
CA TYR A 155 -6.02 -5.52 -8.95
C TYR A 155 -5.55 -4.64 -7.79
N ASP A 156 -5.01 -3.45 -8.10
CA ASP A 156 -4.59 -2.46 -7.10
C ASP A 156 -5.80 -1.72 -6.51
N ARG A 157 -6.24 -2.16 -5.32
CA ARG A 157 -7.39 -1.56 -4.60
C ARG A 157 -7.20 -0.09 -4.28
N THR A 158 -5.99 0.42 -4.24
CA THR A 158 -5.74 1.82 -3.89
C THR A 158 -6.29 2.80 -4.93
N ALA A 159 -6.54 2.33 -6.17
CA ALA A 159 -7.16 3.13 -7.21
C ALA A 159 -8.64 3.43 -6.94
N LEU A 160 -9.33 2.58 -6.15
CA LEU A 160 -10.77 2.67 -5.91
C LEU A 160 -11.19 3.87 -5.04
N SER A 161 -10.29 4.44 -4.27
CA SER A 161 -10.55 5.66 -3.48
C SER A 161 -9.96 6.93 -4.11
N LYS A 162 -9.14 6.81 -5.18
CA LYS A 162 -8.34 7.90 -5.76
C LYS A 162 -8.66 8.14 -7.23
N PHE A 163 -8.08 7.33 -8.11
CA PHE A 163 -8.09 7.59 -9.56
C PHE A 163 -9.44 7.26 -10.20
N VAL A 164 -10.08 6.17 -9.78
CA VAL A 164 -11.38 5.74 -10.32
C VAL A 164 -12.49 6.74 -9.97
N PRO A 165 -12.73 7.10 -8.70
CA PRO A 165 -13.77 8.07 -8.37
C PRO A 165 -13.48 9.50 -8.87
N ALA A 166 -12.21 9.84 -9.13
CA ALA A 166 -11.84 11.10 -9.76
C ALA A 166 -12.08 11.14 -11.29
N GLY A 167 -12.53 10.04 -11.89
CA GLY A 167 -12.73 9.92 -13.35
C GLY A 167 -11.41 9.86 -14.15
N LYS A 168 -10.28 9.61 -13.49
CA LYS A 168 -8.94 9.55 -14.12
C LYS A 168 -8.56 8.16 -14.60
N MET A 169 -9.31 7.15 -14.22
CA MET A 169 -9.09 5.75 -14.56
C MET A 169 -10.43 5.03 -14.64
N ASN A 170 -10.64 4.22 -15.68
CA ASN A 170 -11.80 3.33 -15.73
C ASN A 170 -11.61 2.23 -14.67
N ILE A 171 -12.69 1.82 -14.02
CA ILE A 171 -12.67 0.80 -12.98
C ILE A 171 -12.17 -0.56 -13.49
N ASP A 172 -12.43 -0.87 -14.77
CA ASP A 172 -12.01 -2.11 -15.41
C ASP A 172 -10.52 -2.07 -15.83
N ASP A 173 -9.94 -0.88 -15.97
CA ASP A 173 -8.53 -0.66 -16.34
C ASP A 173 -7.59 -0.59 -15.12
N VAL A 174 -8.12 -0.80 -13.91
CA VAL A 174 -7.27 -0.82 -12.71
C VAL A 174 -6.23 -1.93 -12.84
N PRO A 175 -4.91 -1.60 -12.79
CA PRO A 175 -3.85 -2.54 -13.11
C PRO A 175 -3.77 -3.70 -12.10
N SER A 176 -3.40 -4.86 -12.62
CA SER A 176 -3.03 -5.99 -11.77
C SER A 176 -1.60 -5.83 -11.23
N PRO A 177 -1.35 -6.12 -9.95
CA PRO A 177 0.01 -6.20 -9.40
C PRO A 177 0.84 -7.34 -10.01
N LEU A 178 0.17 -8.38 -10.55
CA LEU A 178 0.81 -9.54 -11.17
C LEU A 178 0.69 -9.46 -12.70
N THR A 179 1.79 -9.77 -13.38
CA THR A 179 1.78 -9.81 -14.86
C THR A 179 0.96 -11.00 -15.37
N PRO A 180 0.40 -10.94 -16.61
CA PRO A 180 -0.30 -12.07 -17.19
C PRO A 180 0.54 -13.36 -17.26
N GLN A 181 1.85 -13.23 -17.52
CA GLN A 181 2.79 -14.35 -17.57
C GLN A 181 2.95 -15.03 -16.20
N LEU A 182 2.94 -14.25 -15.11
CA LEU A 182 3.02 -14.78 -13.76
C LEU A 182 1.70 -15.44 -13.35
N LEU A 183 0.56 -14.85 -13.71
CA LEU A 183 -0.77 -15.42 -13.45
C LEU A 183 -0.97 -16.78 -14.13
N GLN A 184 -0.36 -17.01 -15.30
CA GLN A 184 -0.37 -18.33 -15.99
C GLN A 184 0.43 -19.41 -15.23
N GLN A 185 1.29 -19.03 -14.29
CA GLN A 185 2.10 -19.96 -13.49
C GLN A 185 1.45 -20.29 -12.13
N VAL A 186 0.20 -19.90 -11.93
CA VAL A 186 -0.51 -20.01 -10.65
C VAL A 186 -1.90 -20.58 -10.90
N ASP A 187 -2.28 -21.59 -10.13
CA ASP A 187 -3.64 -22.15 -10.18
C ASP A 187 -4.57 -21.23 -9.38
N ARG A 188 -5.45 -20.50 -10.08
CA ARG A 188 -6.42 -19.62 -9.43
C ARG A 188 -7.71 -20.37 -9.15
N ILE A 189 -8.24 -20.20 -7.93
CA ILE A 189 -9.54 -20.69 -7.52
C ILE A 189 -10.38 -19.51 -7.04
N ALA A 190 -11.42 -19.17 -7.80
CA ALA A 190 -12.43 -18.20 -7.39
C ALA A 190 -13.44 -18.92 -6.48
N ALA A 191 -13.27 -18.82 -5.16
CA ALA A 191 -14.16 -19.40 -4.17
C ALA A 191 -13.94 -18.79 -2.78
N GLN A 192 -14.98 -18.82 -1.96
CA GLN A 192 -14.89 -18.44 -0.56
C GLN A 192 -14.37 -19.64 0.26
N VAL A 193 -13.35 -19.39 1.09
CA VAL A 193 -12.88 -20.34 2.09
C VAL A 193 -13.85 -20.33 3.28
N THR A 194 -14.27 -21.50 3.71
CA THR A 194 -15.23 -21.69 4.85
C THR A 194 -14.55 -22.26 6.09
N HIS A 195 -13.46 -23.01 5.92
CA HIS A 195 -12.73 -23.60 7.04
C HIS A 195 -11.27 -23.91 6.67
N ILE A 196 -10.37 -23.81 7.64
CA ILE A 196 -8.98 -24.29 7.54
C ILE A 196 -8.73 -25.28 8.66
N ASP A 197 -8.39 -26.51 8.30
CA ASP A 197 -7.89 -27.52 9.22
C ASP A 197 -6.36 -27.55 9.16
N THR A 198 -5.71 -27.03 10.21
CA THR A 198 -4.25 -26.97 10.30
C THR A 198 -3.59 -28.31 10.67
N GLN A 199 -4.36 -29.26 11.23
CA GLN A 199 -3.85 -30.59 11.61
C GLN A 199 -3.80 -31.53 10.40
N THR A 200 -4.86 -31.51 9.57
CA THR A 200 -4.92 -32.31 8.34
C THR A 200 -4.40 -31.58 7.12
N GLN A 201 -4.01 -30.31 7.27
CA GLN A 201 -3.52 -29.43 6.19
C GLN A 201 -4.50 -29.33 5.02
N ARG A 202 -5.79 -29.05 5.32
CA ARG A 202 -6.86 -28.94 4.33
C ARG A 202 -7.62 -27.62 4.46
N ILE A 203 -8.03 -27.11 3.33
CA ILE A 203 -8.88 -25.91 3.21
C ILE A 203 -10.20 -26.34 2.60
N GLN A 204 -11.32 -25.99 3.26
CA GLN A 204 -12.66 -26.24 2.74
C GLN A 204 -13.18 -24.98 2.04
N LEU A 205 -13.77 -25.15 0.88
CA LEU A 205 -14.39 -24.11 0.09
C LEU A 205 -15.92 -24.17 0.17
N GLN A 206 -16.58 -23.04 -0.08
CA GLN A 206 -18.03 -22.92 -0.01
C GLN A 206 -18.77 -23.88 -0.97
N ASP A 207 -18.14 -24.22 -2.09
CA ASP A 207 -18.70 -25.17 -3.09
C ASP A 207 -18.46 -26.66 -2.74
N GLY A 208 -17.93 -26.94 -1.55
CA GLY A 208 -17.69 -28.29 -1.05
C GLY A 208 -16.34 -28.89 -1.47
N ARG A 209 -15.54 -28.23 -2.28
CA ARG A 209 -14.18 -28.69 -2.61
C ARG A 209 -13.26 -28.59 -1.39
N GLU A 210 -12.31 -29.53 -1.32
CA GLU A 210 -11.19 -29.47 -0.38
C GLU A 210 -9.88 -29.27 -1.12
N VAL A 211 -9.03 -28.39 -0.59
CA VAL A 211 -7.70 -28.09 -1.13
C VAL A 211 -6.64 -28.49 -0.11
N PRO A 212 -5.82 -29.52 -0.37
CA PRO A 212 -4.68 -29.86 0.48
C PRO A 212 -3.53 -28.87 0.28
N TYR A 213 -2.71 -28.69 1.30
CA TYR A 213 -1.52 -27.84 1.23
C TYR A 213 -0.34 -28.41 2.03
N ASP A 214 0.89 -28.16 1.56
CA ASP A 214 2.10 -28.37 2.33
C ASP A 214 2.52 -27.12 3.13
N LYS A 215 2.27 -25.92 2.54
CA LYS A 215 2.43 -24.63 3.22
C LYS A 215 1.29 -23.69 2.85
N LEU A 216 0.91 -22.85 3.82
CA LEU A 216 -0.21 -21.95 3.69
C LEU A 216 0.18 -20.52 4.07
N LEU A 217 -0.18 -19.55 3.23
CA LEU A 217 -0.22 -18.14 3.56
C LEU A 217 -1.67 -17.67 3.62
N ILE A 218 -2.07 -17.11 4.77
CA ILE A 218 -3.38 -16.51 4.97
C ILE A 218 -3.22 -15.00 4.76
N ALA A 219 -3.80 -14.46 3.69
CA ALA A 219 -3.75 -13.06 3.29
C ALA A 219 -5.15 -12.53 2.94
N SER A 220 -6.17 -13.00 3.69
CA SER A 220 -7.60 -12.72 3.44
C SER A 220 -7.98 -11.24 3.63
N GLY A 221 -7.11 -10.45 4.26
CA GLY A 221 -7.30 -9.01 4.43
C GLY A 221 -8.38 -8.65 5.43
N SER A 222 -9.12 -7.58 5.14
CA SER A 222 -10.14 -7.01 6.00
C SER A 222 -11.40 -6.64 5.22
N GLU A 223 -12.52 -6.49 5.93
CA GLU A 223 -13.80 -6.01 5.40
C GLU A 223 -14.23 -4.72 6.08
N PRO A 224 -14.97 -3.84 5.36
CA PRO A 224 -15.51 -2.62 5.95
C PRO A 224 -16.48 -2.94 7.08
N VAL A 225 -16.40 -2.15 8.14
CA VAL A 225 -17.37 -2.23 9.24
C VAL A 225 -18.61 -1.44 8.86
N LEU A 226 -19.73 -2.14 8.70
CA LEU A 226 -21.05 -1.53 8.67
C LEU A 226 -21.61 -1.55 10.11
N PRO A 227 -21.82 -0.38 10.75
CA PRO A 227 -22.28 -0.35 12.14
C PRO A 227 -23.68 -0.93 12.27
N HIS A 228 -23.97 -1.56 13.41
CA HIS A 228 -25.31 -2.06 13.72
C HIS A 228 -26.24 -0.91 14.09
N LEU A 229 -26.79 -0.23 13.08
CA LEU A 229 -27.74 0.86 13.23
C LEU A 229 -29.05 0.52 12.50
N PRO A 230 -30.21 0.97 13.04
CA PRO A 230 -31.47 0.84 12.31
C PRO A 230 -31.36 1.49 10.93
N GLY A 231 -31.80 0.78 9.88
CA GLY A 231 -31.82 1.28 8.50
C GLY A 231 -30.57 1.00 7.67
N THR A 232 -29.56 0.32 8.19
CA THR A 232 -28.34 -0.02 7.40
C THR A 232 -28.59 -1.01 6.26
N HIS A 233 -29.77 -1.62 6.21
CA HIS A 233 -30.22 -2.50 5.11
C HIS A 233 -30.92 -1.75 3.98
N LEU A 234 -31.11 -0.45 4.11
CA LEU A 234 -31.80 0.37 3.07
C LEU A 234 -30.94 0.52 1.84
N ASP A 235 -31.61 0.62 0.69
CA ASP A 235 -30.96 0.99 -0.57
C ASP A 235 -30.38 2.40 -0.48
N GLY A 236 -29.16 2.58 -1.02
CA GLY A 236 -28.39 3.84 -0.85
C GLY A 236 -27.40 3.79 0.32
N VAL A 237 -27.38 2.69 1.12
CA VAL A 237 -26.30 2.46 2.10
C VAL A 237 -25.17 1.69 1.44
N LYS A 238 -23.95 2.22 1.50
CA LYS A 238 -22.77 1.68 0.83
C LYS A 238 -21.57 1.54 1.77
N VAL A 239 -20.67 0.66 1.39
CA VAL A 239 -19.30 0.53 1.92
C VAL A 239 -18.34 0.42 0.73
N LEU A 240 -17.04 0.62 0.95
CA LEU A 240 -16.05 0.59 -0.12
C LEU A 240 -14.86 -0.30 0.25
N ARG A 241 -14.68 -1.41 -0.51
CA ARG A 241 -13.52 -2.29 -0.40
C ARG A 241 -13.21 -3.00 -1.72
N SER A 242 -14.24 -3.53 -2.40
CA SER A 242 -14.09 -4.31 -3.64
C SER A 242 -14.39 -3.47 -4.88
N ARG A 243 -13.96 -3.97 -6.06
CA ARG A 243 -14.27 -3.37 -7.36
C ARG A 243 -15.77 -3.26 -7.58
N GLU A 244 -16.52 -4.29 -7.23
CA GLU A 244 -17.97 -4.28 -7.37
C GLU A 244 -18.64 -3.24 -6.47
N GLN A 245 -18.22 -3.13 -5.20
CA GLN A 245 -18.72 -2.07 -4.31
C GLN A 245 -18.39 -0.67 -4.84
N ALA A 246 -17.19 -0.49 -5.42
CA ALA A 246 -16.82 0.78 -6.04
C ALA A 246 -17.71 1.10 -7.26
N ARG A 247 -18.02 0.11 -8.11
CA ARG A 247 -18.93 0.26 -9.26
C ARG A 247 -20.30 0.72 -8.81
N GLN A 248 -20.92 -0.02 -7.89
CA GLN A 248 -22.25 0.30 -7.35
C GLN A 248 -22.29 1.66 -6.64
N LEU A 249 -21.21 2.04 -5.94
CA LEU A 249 -21.11 3.35 -5.31
C LEU A 249 -21.05 4.47 -6.36
N LEU A 250 -20.23 4.32 -7.39
CA LEU A 250 -20.05 5.36 -8.41
C LEU A 250 -21.29 5.51 -9.29
N GLU A 251 -21.99 4.44 -9.65
CA GLU A 251 -23.28 4.48 -10.32
C GLU A 251 -24.30 5.27 -9.48
N ALA A 252 -24.42 4.96 -8.18
CA ALA A 252 -25.31 5.70 -7.29
C ALA A 252 -24.89 7.16 -7.11
N VAL A 253 -23.59 7.47 -7.06
CA VAL A 253 -23.08 8.84 -7.00
C VAL A 253 -23.43 9.62 -8.25
N ASP A 254 -23.31 9.00 -9.44
CA ASP A 254 -23.63 9.64 -10.72
C ASP A 254 -25.13 9.93 -10.88
N GLU A 255 -25.98 9.08 -10.31
CA GLU A 255 -27.44 9.31 -10.27
C GLU A 255 -27.83 10.39 -9.27
N GLN A 256 -27.28 10.34 -8.06
CA GLN A 256 -27.71 11.19 -6.93
C GLN A 256 -26.99 12.54 -6.87
N GLN A 257 -25.82 12.68 -7.53
CA GLN A 257 -24.96 13.88 -7.53
C GLN A 257 -24.57 14.37 -6.12
N GLN A 258 -24.70 13.49 -5.12
CA GLN A 258 -24.37 13.79 -3.74
C GLN A 258 -23.93 12.52 -2.99
N LEU A 259 -23.16 12.70 -1.91
CA LEU A 259 -22.75 11.63 -1.02
C LEU A 259 -22.63 12.14 0.42
N THR A 260 -23.23 11.42 1.36
CA THR A 260 -22.94 11.57 2.80
C THR A 260 -21.95 10.52 3.24
N LEU A 261 -20.78 10.95 3.69
CA LEU A 261 -19.72 10.08 4.24
C LEU A 261 -19.84 10.06 5.76
N VAL A 262 -19.95 8.88 6.32
CA VAL A 262 -19.87 8.66 7.77
C VAL A 262 -18.48 8.20 8.13
N GLY A 263 -17.73 9.04 8.84
CA GLY A 263 -16.33 8.87 9.18
C GLY A 263 -15.40 9.81 8.40
N ASN A 264 -14.37 10.30 9.07
CA ASN A 264 -13.33 11.18 8.49
C ASN A 264 -11.98 10.46 8.37
N SER A 265 -12.03 9.16 7.97
CA SER A 265 -10.88 8.31 7.74
C SER A 265 -10.12 8.68 6.45
N PHE A 266 -8.93 8.11 6.24
CA PHE A 266 -8.13 8.32 5.03
C PHE A 266 -8.92 7.99 3.76
N ILE A 267 -9.52 6.80 3.68
CA ILE A 267 -10.30 6.36 2.51
C ILE A 267 -11.50 7.29 2.29
N GLY A 268 -12.21 7.65 3.36
CA GLY A 268 -13.37 8.54 3.28
C GLY A 268 -13.00 9.91 2.72
N LEU A 269 -11.93 10.54 3.22
CA LEU A 269 -11.51 11.86 2.77
C LEU A 269 -10.80 11.85 1.40
N GLU A 270 -10.09 10.77 1.05
CA GLU A 270 -9.59 10.59 -0.32
C GLU A 270 -10.73 10.56 -1.33
N LEU A 271 -11.77 9.77 -1.03
CA LEU A 271 -12.96 9.68 -1.85
C LEU A 271 -13.69 11.03 -1.92
N ALA A 272 -13.84 11.74 -0.79
CA ALA A 272 -14.42 13.07 -0.77
C ALA A 272 -13.68 14.03 -1.71
N GLY A 273 -12.33 14.05 -1.64
CA GLY A 273 -11.50 14.87 -2.52
C GLY A 273 -11.60 14.46 -3.99
N ALA A 274 -11.66 13.18 -4.28
CA ALA A 274 -11.81 12.65 -5.63
C ALA A 274 -13.16 13.04 -6.25
N LEU A 275 -14.25 12.91 -5.49
CA LEU A 275 -15.61 13.27 -5.95
C LEU A 275 -15.80 14.80 -6.10
N ARG A 276 -15.17 15.61 -5.25
CA ARG A 276 -15.20 17.07 -5.40
C ARG A 276 -14.51 17.54 -6.68
N ASN A 277 -13.54 16.81 -7.22
CA ASN A 277 -12.97 17.08 -8.55
C ASN A 277 -13.98 16.88 -9.70
N ARG A 278 -15.14 16.27 -9.41
CA ARG A 278 -16.26 16.04 -10.36
C ARG A 278 -17.50 16.84 -9.98
N ASP A 279 -17.35 17.83 -9.10
CA ASP A 279 -18.43 18.68 -8.59
C ASP A 279 -19.56 17.97 -7.82
N ILE A 280 -19.35 16.73 -7.41
CA ILE A 280 -20.28 15.96 -6.57
C ILE A 280 -20.37 16.61 -5.18
N ALA A 281 -21.58 16.84 -4.68
CA ALA A 281 -21.78 17.38 -3.33
C ALA A 281 -21.42 16.34 -2.27
N VAL A 282 -20.49 16.68 -1.36
CA VAL A 282 -20.03 15.77 -0.30
C VAL A 282 -20.24 16.38 1.07
N THR A 283 -20.91 15.62 1.95
CA THR A 283 -21.05 15.92 3.38
C THR A 283 -20.36 14.84 4.19
N VAL A 284 -19.46 15.23 5.09
CA VAL A 284 -18.74 14.33 6.01
C VAL A 284 -19.36 14.46 7.40
N VAL A 285 -19.80 13.34 7.96
CA VAL A 285 -20.32 13.22 9.33
C VAL A 285 -19.34 12.44 10.18
N ALA A 286 -18.81 13.05 11.24
CA ALA A 286 -17.84 12.40 12.11
C ALA A 286 -17.99 12.85 13.57
N ARG A 287 -17.67 11.96 14.50
CA ARG A 287 -17.65 12.26 15.95
C ARG A 287 -16.60 13.30 16.29
N GLN A 288 -15.41 13.14 15.73
CA GLN A 288 -14.29 14.06 15.94
C GLN A 288 -14.38 15.22 14.94
N PRO A 289 -14.21 16.47 15.39
CA PRO A 289 -14.32 17.64 14.51
C PRO A 289 -13.16 17.73 13.50
N LEU A 290 -12.00 17.20 13.85
CA LEU A 290 -10.81 17.24 13.01
C LEU A 290 -10.45 15.83 12.52
N PRO A 291 -10.10 15.67 11.23
CA PRO A 291 -9.57 14.41 10.72
C PRO A 291 -8.14 14.19 11.18
N PHE A 292 -7.74 12.90 11.25
CA PHE A 292 -6.35 12.44 11.42
C PHE A 292 -5.63 12.91 12.69
N VAL A 293 -6.33 13.43 13.70
CA VAL A 293 -5.70 13.92 14.93
C VAL A 293 -4.90 12.84 15.64
N ALA A 294 -5.43 11.61 15.68
CA ALA A 294 -4.75 10.49 16.31
C ALA A 294 -3.45 10.08 15.60
N GLN A 295 -3.32 10.35 14.30
CA GLN A 295 -2.15 10.01 13.49
C GLN A 295 -1.17 11.18 13.34
N PHE A 296 -1.69 12.42 13.22
CA PHE A 296 -0.88 13.57 12.81
C PHE A 296 -0.92 14.76 13.79
N GLY A 297 -1.82 14.74 14.77
CA GLY A 297 -2.04 15.86 15.68
C GLY A 297 -3.03 16.91 15.16
N GLU A 298 -3.36 17.87 16.03
CA GLU A 298 -4.40 18.86 15.75
C GLU A 298 -4.02 19.83 14.62
N GLU A 299 -2.77 20.29 14.56
CA GLU A 299 -2.30 21.25 13.55
C GLU A 299 -2.52 20.73 12.13
N ILE A 300 -2.10 19.49 11.86
CA ILE A 300 -2.29 18.83 10.57
C ILE A 300 -3.78 18.48 10.37
N GLY A 301 -4.49 18.10 11.43
CA GLY A 301 -5.94 17.87 11.39
C GLY A 301 -6.72 19.12 10.96
N HIS A 302 -6.39 20.30 11.50
CA HIS A 302 -6.95 21.59 11.07
C HIS A 302 -6.65 21.89 9.61
N TYR A 303 -5.41 21.68 9.17
CA TYR A 303 -5.01 21.86 7.78
C TYR A 303 -5.86 21.01 6.82
N PHE A 304 -6.04 19.69 7.10
CA PHE A 304 -6.86 18.83 6.24
C PHE A 304 -8.33 19.23 6.24
N ARG A 305 -8.89 19.61 7.39
CA ARG A 305 -10.26 20.10 7.44
C ARG A 305 -10.45 21.34 6.58
N GLN A 306 -9.60 22.36 6.75
CA GLN A 306 -9.63 23.58 5.95
C GLN A 306 -9.44 23.31 4.46
N LEU A 307 -8.52 22.40 4.10
CA LEU A 307 -8.30 21.99 2.71
C LEU A 307 -9.58 21.44 2.07
N HIS A 308 -10.30 20.58 2.78
CA HIS A 308 -11.54 19.99 2.27
C HIS A 308 -12.69 20.99 2.23
N GLU A 309 -12.85 21.83 3.27
CA GLU A 309 -13.87 22.90 3.32
C GLU A 309 -13.66 23.91 2.18
N ALA A 310 -12.42 24.32 1.91
CA ALA A 310 -12.07 25.21 0.79
C ALA A 310 -12.41 24.61 -0.58
N ASN A 311 -12.51 23.28 -0.68
CA ASN A 311 -12.94 22.57 -1.89
C ASN A 311 -14.43 22.16 -1.85
N GLY A 312 -15.22 22.72 -0.93
CA GLY A 312 -16.67 22.59 -0.90
C GLY A 312 -17.19 21.31 -0.21
N VAL A 313 -16.37 20.61 0.59
CA VAL A 313 -16.83 19.54 1.48
C VAL A 313 -17.48 20.16 2.71
N LYS A 314 -18.67 19.71 3.06
CA LYS A 314 -19.35 20.10 4.30
C LYS A 314 -19.00 19.13 5.41
N PHE A 315 -18.63 19.65 6.59
CA PHE A 315 -18.38 18.82 7.77
C PHE A 315 -19.49 19.06 8.82
N ILE A 316 -20.06 17.96 9.30
CA ILE A 316 -21.03 17.93 10.39
C ILE A 316 -20.46 17.09 11.51
N GLN A 317 -20.26 17.68 12.67
CA GLN A 317 -19.89 16.93 13.85
C GLN A 317 -21.12 16.21 14.39
N GLY A 318 -21.03 14.88 14.50
CA GLY A 318 -22.14 14.10 15.00
C GLY A 318 -21.87 12.59 14.93
N GLU A 319 -22.72 11.87 15.63
CA GLU A 319 -22.72 10.40 15.64
C GLU A 319 -24.05 9.88 15.05
N PRO A 320 -23.99 9.01 14.04
CA PRO A 320 -25.19 8.36 13.51
C PRO A 320 -25.99 7.62 14.57
N GLU A 321 -27.28 7.78 14.54
CA GLU A 321 -28.24 7.04 15.37
C GLU A 321 -28.98 6.00 14.54
N ARG A 322 -29.54 6.42 13.41
CA ARG A 322 -30.27 5.57 12.47
C ARG A 322 -30.35 6.21 11.08
N LEU A 323 -30.59 5.37 10.09
CA LEU A 323 -30.96 5.78 8.75
C LEU A 323 -32.49 5.81 8.60
N LEU A 324 -33.00 6.81 7.89
CA LEU A 324 -34.39 6.98 7.59
C LEU A 324 -34.65 6.49 6.16
N GLY A 325 -35.75 5.80 5.96
CA GLY A 325 -36.13 5.28 4.64
C GLY A 325 -37.53 5.67 4.24
N ASP A 326 -37.83 5.57 2.96
CA ASP A 326 -39.16 5.68 2.39
C ASP A 326 -39.89 4.32 2.35
N GLN A 327 -41.10 4.30 1.78
CA GLN A 327 -41.91 3.11 1.60
C GLN A 327 -41.32 2.09 0.60
N HIS A 328 -40.33 2.52 -0.20
CA HIS A 328 -39.62 1.71 -1.21
C HIS A 328 -38.28 1.21 -0.69
N HIS A 329 -37.99 1.35 0.62
CA HIS A 329 -36.73 1.01 1.26
C HIS A 329 -35.50 1.80 0.80
N HIS A 330 -35.64 2.99 0.22
CA HIS A 330 -34.53 3.89 -0.12
C HIS A 330 -34.21 4.80 1.04
N VAL A 331 -32.91 5.09 1.24
CA VAL A 331 -32.47 6.08 2.23
C VAL A 331 -32.98 7.48 1.88
N THR A 332 -33.55 8.16 2.86
CA THR A 332 -34.02 9.57 2.74
C THR A 332 -33.34 10.50 3.73
N GLY A 333 -32.59 9.97 4.67
CA GLY A 333 -31.89 10.78 5.65
C GLY A 333 -31.09 9.98 6.66
N LEU A 334 -30.24 10.73 7.38
CA LEU A 334 -29.44 10.26 8.50
C LEU A 334 -29.79 11.04 9.76
N GLN A 335 -30.32 10.34 10.79
CA GLN A 335 -30.59 10.90 12.11
C GLN A 335 -29.33 10.83 12.97
N LEU A 336 -29.01 11.92 13.70
CA LEU A 336 -27.88 11.99 14.61
C LEU A 336 -28.31 11.85 16.07
N LYS A 337 -27.49 11.22 16.91
CA LYS A 337 -27.77 10.98 18.35
C LYS A 337 -28.00 12.27 19.16
N GLN A 338 -27.27 13.34 18.83
CA GLN A 338 -27.42 14.65 19.49
C GLN A 338 -28.59 15.47 18.96
N GLY A 339 -29.44 14.86 18.15
CA GLY A 339 -30.54 15.54 17.45
C GLY A 339 -30.06 16.08 16.08
N GLY A 340 -31.05 16.45 15.27
CA GLY A 340 -30.82 16.88 13.89
C GLY A 340 -30.90 15.73 12.89
N LYS A 341 -31.29 16.10 11.68
CA LYS A 341 -31.44 15.21 10.52
C LYS A 341 -30.63 15.76 9.36
N ILE A 342 -29.98 14.89 8.64
CA ILE A 342 -29.30 15.18 7.39
C ILE A 342 -30.12 14.53 6.28
N ASP A 343 -30.67 15.32 5.38
CA ASP A 343 -31.36 14.80 4.19
C ASP A 343 -30.32 14.27 3.21
N THR A 344 -30.41 12.99 2.86
CA THR A 344 -29.49 12.29 1.98
C THR A 344 -30.12 11.04 1.42
N SER A 345 -29.86 10.73 0.16
CA SER A 345 -30.27 9.49 -0.53
C SER A 345 -29.15 8.48 -0.70
N LEU A 346 -27.91 8.86 -0.36
CA LEU A 346 -26.74 8.01 -0.50
C LEU A 346 -25.79 8.22 0.67
N VAL A 347 -25.49 7.12 1.40
CA VAL A 347 -24.61 7.14 2.58
C VAL A 347 -23.51 6.09 2.42
N LEU A 348 -22.26 6.50 2.57
CA LEU A 348 -21.11 5.60 2.65
C LEU A 348 -20.56 5.56 4.07
N PHE A 349 -20.46 4.36 4.64
CA PHE A 349 -19.76 4.16 5.92
C PHE A 349 -18.26 3.91 5.68
N ALA A 350 -17.43 4.83 6.17
CA ALA A 350 -15.96 4.77 6.18
C ALA A 350 -15.44 4.71 7.63
N THR A 351 -16.01 3.78 8.41
CA THR A 351 -15.87 3.68 9.89
C THR A 351 -14.86 2.62 10.33
N GLY A 352 -13.93 2.26 9.48
CA GLY A 352 -12.90 1.26 9.73
C GLY A 352 -13.19 -0.09 9.10
N VAL A 353 -12.31 -1.05 9.37
CA VAL A 353 -12.37 -2.41 8.83
C VAL A 353 -12.14 -3.44 9.94
N THR A 354 -12.57 -4.68 9.70
CA THR A 354 -12.32 -5.82 10.56
C THR A 354 -11.59 -6.93 9.79
N PRO A 355 -10.61 -7.63 10.39
CA PRO A 355 -9.94 -8.76 9.76
C PRO A 355 -10.92 -9.87 9.36
N VAL A 356 -10.68 -10.47 8.18
CA VAL A 356 -11.50 -11.59 7.67
C VAL A 356 -10.93 -12.91 8.17
N THR A 357 -11.36 -13.33 9.35
CA THR A 357 -10.87 -14.52 10.08
C THR A 357 -11.95 -15.49 10.49
N THR A 358 -13.20 -15.29 10.08
CA THR A 358 -14.36 -16.10 10.48
C THR A 358 -14.25 -17.59 10.14
N PHE A 359 -13.43 -17.92 9.12
CA PHE A 359 -13.17 -19.31 8.70
C PHE A 359 -11.96 -19.94 9.41
N ILE A 360 -11.38 -19.25 10.40
CA ILE A 360 -10.16 -19.65 11.11
C ILE A 360 -10.49 -19.82 12.60
N SER A 361 -10.88 -21.02 13.03
CA SER A 361 -11.23 -21.29 14.42
C SER A 361 -10.08 -21.85 15.25
N GLN A 362 -9.07 -22.44 14.60
CA GLN A 362 -7.99 -23.17 15.27
C GLN A 362 -6.73 -22.34 15.56
N LEU A 363 -6.66 -21.12 15.05
CA LEU A 363 -5.50 -20.24 15.22
C LEU A 363 -5.78 -19.15 16.27
N PRO A 364 -4.76 -18.71 17.03
CA PRO A 364 -4.91 -17.66 18.03
C PRO A 364 -5.29 -16.33 17.40
N GLN A 365 -6.40 -15.76 17.85
CA GLN A 365 -6.89 -14.45 17.44
C GLN A 365 -6.80 -13.45 18.59
N LEU A 366 -6.49 -12.19 18.27
CA LEU A 366 -6.55 -11.07 19.18
C LEU A 366 -7.99 -10.52 19.30
N LYS A 367 -8.22 -9.56 20.20
CA LYS A 367 -9.54 -8.97 20.45
C LYS A 367 -10.15 -8.28 19.23
N ASP A 368 -9.31 -7.80 18.30
CA ASP A 368 -9.71 -7.18 17.04
C ASP A 368 -9.91 -8.20 15.90
N HIS A 369 -9.96 -9.49 16.24
CA HIS A 369 -10.06 -10.63 15.33
C HIS A 369 -8.84 -10.86 14.43
N SER A 370 -7.74 -10.12 14.59
CA SER A 370 -6.52 -10.39 13.83
C SER A 370 -5.80 -11.65 14.32
N LEU A 371 -5.00 -12.24 13.42
CA LEU A 371 -4.12 -13.36 13.76
C LEU A 371 -2.84 -12.85 14.40
N GLN A 372 -2.51 -13.35 15.57
CA GLN A 372 -1.23 -13.07 16.22
C GLN A 372 -0.13 -13.90 15.56
N THR A 373 0.83 -13.24 14.92
CA THR A 373 2.01 -13.89 14.32
C THR A 373 3.21 -13.84 15.27
N ASP A 374 4.21 -14.66 14.98
CA ASP A 374 5.56 -14.44 15.50
C ASP A 374 6.31 -13.38 14.65
N SER A 375 7.59 -13.16 14.97
CA SER A 375 8.44 -12.20 14.25
C SER A 375 8.77 -12.63 12.81
N PHE A 376 8.49 -13.89 12.44
CA PHE A 376 8.67 -14.44 11.10
C PHE A 376 7.35 -14.48 10.31
N LEU A 377 6.29 -13.86 10.85
CA LEU A 377 4.93 -13.88 10.32
C LEU A 377 4.27 -15.27 10.32
N GLN A 378 4.77 -16.20 11.12
CA GLN A 378 4.22 -17.54 11.27
C GLN A 378 3.15 -17.56 12.37
N VAL A 379 2.04 -18.27 12.17
CA VAL A 379 0.93 -18.42 13.12
C VAL A 379 0.77 -19.85 13.62
N ALA A 380 1.25 -20.83 12.86
CA ALA A 380 1.30 -22.25 13.20
C ALA A 380 2.35 -22.95 12.33
N PRO A 381 2.76 -24.19 12.62
CA PRO A 381 3.62 -24.95 11.76
C PRO A 381 3.13 -24.96 10.31
N GLN A 382 3.98 -24.56 9.36
CA GLN A 382 3.68 -24.45 7.93
C GLN A 382 2.57 -23.44 7.55
N VAL A 383 2.15 -22.54 8.47
CA VAL A 383 1.10 -21.54 8.24
C VAL A 383 1.60 -20.15 8.61
N TRP A 384 1.52 -19.21 7.67
CA TRP A 384 1.87 -17.80 7.82
C TRP A 384 0.65 -16.92 7.63
N ALA A 385 0.70 -15.68 8.16
CA ALA A 385 -0.31 -14.66 7.91
C ALA A 385 0.34 -13.34 7.51
N ALA A 386 -0.29 -12.60 6.59
CA ALA A 386 0.22 -11.32 6.09
C ALA A 386 -0.90 -10.36 5.69
N GLY A 387 -0.62 -9.06 5.77
CA GLY A 387 -1.56 -7.98 5.46
C GLY A 387 -2.48 -7.63 6.62
N ASP A 388 -3.65 -7.10 6.32
CA ASP A 388 -4.58 -6.52 7.31
C ASP A 388 -5.05 -7.50 8.39
N ILE A 389 -4.90 -8.80 8.18
CA ILE A 389 -5.26 -9.81 9.18
C ILE A 389 -4.16 -10.10 10.19
N ALA A 390 -2.92 -9.68 9.93
CA ALA A 390 -1.75 -10.07 10.71
C ALA A 390 -1.35 -9.01 11.73
N SER A 391 -1.31 -9.39 13.00
CA SER A 391 -0.70 -8.61 14.07
C SER A 391 0.66 -9.20 14.42
N TYR A 392 1.71 -8.44 14.17
CA TYR A 392 3.09 -8.86 14.40
C TYR A 392 3.64 -8.25 15.69
N PRO A 393 4.61 -8.93 16.37
CA PRO A 393 5.15 -8.45 17.62
C PRO A 393 6.04 -7.21 17.41
N THR A 394 5.91 -6.25 18.31
CA THR A 394 6.82 -5.10 18.46
C THR A 394 7.27 -5.00 19.93
N ALA A 395 8.24 -4.13 20.19
CA ALA A 395 8.67 -3.86 21.59
C ALA A 395 7.54 -3.32 22.48
N ARG A 396 6.42 -2.87 21.88
CA ARG A 396 5.25 -2.30 22.59
C ARG A 396 4.03 -3.22 22.60
N GLY A 397 4.16 -4.41 22.09
CA GLY A 397 3.05 -5.37 21.93
C GLY A 397 2.73 -5.67 20.47
N PRO A 398 1.68 -6.47 20.23
CA PRO A 398 1.25 -6.77 18.87
C PRO A 398 0.77 -5.51 18.14
N LEU A 399 1.19 -5.35 16.87
CA LEU A 399 0.82 -4.23 16.02
C LEU A 399 0.21 -4.74 14.71
N ARG A 400 -0.92 -4.15 14.29
CA ARG A 400 -1.59 -4.38 13.02
C ARG A 400 -1.68 -3.06 12.25
N ILE A 401 -1.25 -3.06 10.99
CA ILE A 401 -1.25 -1.88 10.13
C ILE A 401 -1.92 -2.22 8.81
N GLU A 402 -2.97 -1.48 8.47
CA GLU A 402 -3.82 -1.68 7.29
C GLU A 402 -3.33 -0.85 6.09
N HIS A 403 -2.03 -0.93 5.79
CA HIS A 403 -1.43 -0.19 4.67
C HIS A 403 -1.04 -1.12 3.53
N TYR A 404 -1.31 -0.71 2.30
CA TYR A 404 -1.04 -1.50 1.10
C TYR A 404 0.43 -1.94 1.00
N ARG A 405 1.39 -1.02 1.26
CA ARG A 405 2.81 -1.35 1.24
C ARG A 405 3.21 -2.29 2.37
N VAL A 406 2.66 -2.10 3.57
CA VAL A 406 2.91 -3.00 4.72
C VAL A 406 2.42 -4.41 4.39
N ALA A 407 1.24 -4.54 3.80
CA ALA A 407 0.71 -5.83 3.35
C ALA A 407 1.63 -6.50 2.33
N GLN A 408 2.16 -5.76 1.35
CA GLN A 408 3.12 -6.31 0.39
C GLN A 408 4.46 -6.70 1.04
N GLN A 409 4.99 -5.88 1.96
CA GLN A 409 6.21 -6.20 2.71
C GLN A 409 6.03 -7.50 3.50
N GLN A 410 4.90 -7.64 4.21
CA GLN A 410 4.59 -8.85 4.95
C GLN A 410 4.41 -10.06 4.03
N GLY A 411 3.70 -9.92 2.91
CA GLY A 411 3.54 -10.98 1.93
C GLY A 411 4.88 -11.47 1.37
N ARG A 412 5.80 -10.54 1.06
CA ARG A 412 7.16 -10.87 0.62
C ARG A 412 7.94 -11.60 1.71
N ILE A 413 7.99 -11.10 2.93
CA ILE A 413 8.74 -11.73 4.04
C ILE A 413 8.15 -13.10 4.39
N ALA A 414 6.83 -13.24 4.43
CA ALA A 414 6.17 -14.52 4.65
C ALA A 414 6.56 -15.53 3.57
N ALA A 415 6.56 -15.14 2.29
CA ALA A 415 6.98 -16.00 1.18
C ALA A 415 8.44 -16.43 1.28
N LEU A 416 9.35 -15.51 1.64
CA LEU A 416 10.76 -15.82 1.88
C LEU A 416 10.93 -16.79 3.07
N ASN A 417 10.12 -16.64 4.11
CA ASN A 417 10.11 -17.54 5.26
C ASN A 417 9.48 -18.92 4.91
N MET A 418 8.46 -18.94 4.04
CA MET A 418 7.98 -20.20 3.46
C MET A 418 9.10 -20.93 2.68
N LEU A 419 10.03 -20.19 2.06
CA LEU A 419 11.22 -20.75 1.40
C LEU A 419 12.33 -21.15 2.39
N GLY A 420 12.18 -20.87 3.69
CA GLY A 420 13.13 -21.26 4.73
C GLY A 420 14.21 -20.22 5.03
N GLN A 421 14.05 -18.95 4.62
CA GLN A 421 15.08 -17.93 4.83
C GLN A 421 15.13 -17.36 6.26
N ASN A 422 14.09 -17.57 7.09
CA ASN A 422 14.04 -17.17 8.49
C ASN A 422 14.34 -15.65 8.71
N LEU A 423 13.65 -14.80 7.97
CA LEU A 423 13.79 -13.35 8.02
C LEU A 423 12.80 -12.72 9.02
N LEU A 424 13.30 -11.88 9.92
CA LEU A 424 12.47 -11.11 10.83
C LEU A 424 11.71 -10.01 10.06
N TYR A 425 10.44 -9.83 10.41
CA TYR A 425 9.67 -8.68 9.94
C TYR A 425 9.90 -7.48 10.87
N ASN A 426 10.72 -6.54 10.43
CA ASN A 426 11.09 -5.34 11.16
C ASN A 426 11.12 -4.09 10.23
N ARG A 427 10.21 -4.03 9.27
CA ARG A 427 10.19 -2.97 8.25
C ARG A 427 9.53 -1.70 8.76
N VAL A 428 10.03 -0.55 8.27
CA VAL A 428 9.41 0.75 8.54
C VAL A 428 8.11 0.84 7.76
N PRO A 429 6.97 1.03 8.43
CA PRO A 429 5.70 1.25 7.76
C PRO A 429 5.76 2.53 6.92
N PHE A 430 5.08 2.51 5.80
CA PHE A 430 4.90 3.67 4.93
C PHE A 430 3.54 3.61 4.27
N PHE A 431 2.84 4.75 4.26
CA PHE A 431 1.71 4.94 3.38
C PHE A 431 1.69 6.38 2.82
N TRP A 432 0.86 6.58 1.83
CA TRP A 432 0.58 7.89 1.28
C TRP A 432 -0.91 8.06 1.04
N THR A 433 -1.35 9.29 1.13
CA THR A 433 -2.72 9.70 0.81
C THR A 433 -2.69 10.87 -0.16
N ALA A 434 -3.72 11.01 -0.99
CA ALA A 434 -3.79 12.06 -1.99
C ALA A 434 -5.08 12.87 -1.87
N HIS A 435 -4.93 14.19 -1.78
CA HIS A 435 -6.05 15.13 -1.71
C HIS A 435 -5.80 16.30 -2.67
N TYR A 436 -6.73 16.55 -3.59
CA TYR A 436 -6.68 17.68 -4.53
C TYR A 436 -5.34 17.82 -5.27
N GLY A 437 -4.84 16.67 -5.80
CA GLY A 437 -3.59 16.64 -6.55
C GLY A 437 -2.30 16.69 -5.72
N THR A 438 -2.41 16.79 -4.40
CA THR A 438 -1.26 16.79 -3.49
C THR A 438 -1.14 15.44 -2.78
N ARG A 439 0.07 14.89 -2.76
CA ARG A 439 0.40 13.67 -2.03
C ARG A 439 1.04 13.99 -0.69
N TYR A 440 0.54 13.33 0.34
CA TYR A 440 1.03 13.39 1.71
C TYR A 440 1.54 12.00 2.09
N GLU A 441 2.67 11.93 2.76
CA GLU A 441 3.37 10.70 3.12
C GLU A 441 3.48 10.55 4.63
N TYR A 442 3.43 9.31 5.12
CA TYR A 442 3.67 8.99 6.52
C TYR A 442 4.58 7.78 6.63
N LEU A 443 5.65 7.93 7.40
CA LEU A 443 6.69 6.94 7.65
C LEU A 443 6.69 6.58 9.13
N GLY A 444 6.97 5.30 9.43
CA GLY A 444 6.94 4.82 10.80
C GLY A 444 5.51 4.62 11.33
N HIS A 445 5.40 4.48 12.64
CA HIS A 445 4.13 4.38 13.33
C HIS A 445 4.28 4.82 14.78
N VAL A 446 3.38 5.68 15.25
CA VAL A 446 3.29 6.09 16.64
C VAL A 446 1.83 6.40 16.99
N GLU A 447 1.37 5.91 18.13
CA GLU A 447 0.03 6.21 18.67
C GLU A 447 0.07 7.42 19.61
N GLU A 448 1.18 7.55 20.39
CA GLU A 448 1.42 8.65 21.31
C GLU A 448 2.86 9.13 21.17
N TRP A 449 3.05 10.43 21.08
CA TRP A 449 4.36 11.09 21.02
C TRP A 449 4.50 12.11 22.15
N ASP A 450 5.72 12.33 22.60
CA ASP A 450 6.09 13.33 23.60
C ASP A 450 6.85 14.51 22.99
N GLU A 451 7.32 14.36 21.75
CA GLU A 451 7.99 15.39 20.98
C GLU A 451 7.38 15.53 19.59
N TYR A 452 7.13 16.77 19.16
CA TYR A 452 6.60 17.09 17.84
C TYR A 452 7.36 18.29 17.26
N LEU A 453 7.77 18.17 16.00
CA LEU A 453 8.51 19.23 15.32
C LEU A 453 8.02 19.33 13.86
N LEU A 454 7.32 20.41 13.52
CA LEU A 454 6.98 20.73 12.14
C LEU A 454 8.05 21.65 11.53
N LEU A 455 8.63 21.23 10.40
CA LEU A 455 9.64 21.94 9.63
C LEU A 455 9.13 22.22 8.22
N GLY A 456 9.32 23.44 7.72
CA GLY A 456 8.78 23.89 6.45
C GLY A 456 7.38 24.52 6.58
N SER A 457 6.52 24.40 5.56
CA SER A 457 5.18 25.02 5.55
C SER A 457 4.16 24.07 4.90
N LEU A 458 3.05 23.83 5.61
CA LEU A 458 1.88 23.08 5.10
C LEU A 458 1.21 23.84 3.95
N GLU A 459 1.08 25.15 4.04
CA GLU A 459 0.44 25.99 3.01
C GLU A 459 1.24 25.97 1.71
N LYS A 460 2.58 25.99 1.81
CA LYS A 460 3.48 25.88 0.65
C LYS A 460 3.61 24.43 0.14
N LYS A 461 2.95 23.46 0.79
CA LYS A 461 3.01 22.05 0.47
C LYS A 461 4.44 21.50 0.41
N LYS A 462 5.31 22.02 1.26
CA LYS A 462 6.69 21.60 1.42
C LYS A 462 7.08 21.60 2.89
N CYS A 463 6.85 20.47 3.56
CA CYS A 463 7.06 20.32 5.00
C CYS A 463 7.29 18.87 5.41
N ILE A 464 7.83 18.71 6.61
CA ILE A 464 7.90 17.46 7.33
C ILE A 464 7.59 17.70 8.81
N ALA A 465 6.73 16.88 9.39
CA ALA A 465 6.51 16.81 10.82
C ALA A 465 7.19 15.54 11.37
N LEU A 466 8.01 15.70 12.38
CA LEU A 466 8.72 14.62 13.05
C LEU A 466 8.03 14.36 14.40
N TYR A 467 7.74 13.09 14.68
CA TYR A 467 7.13 12.62 15.91
C TYR A 467 8.14 11.81 16.69
N GLY A 468 8.53 12.33 17.85
CA GLY A 468 9.47 11.70 18.78
C GLY A 468 8.74 10.98 19.91
N ARG A 469 9.34 9.92 20.42
CA ARG A 469 8.94 9.27 21.66
C ARG A 469 10.19 8.80 22.41
N GLY A 470 10.39 9.35 23.63
CA GLY A 470 11.58 9.06 24.44
C GLY A 470 12.89 9.44 23.72
N GLY A 471 12.90 10.58 23.03
CA GLY A 471 14.06 11.09 22.28
C GLY A 471 14.37 10.38 20.97
N GLN A 472 13.58 9.35 20.59
CA GLN A 472 13.75 8.61 19.33
C GLN A 472 12.69 9.02 18.31
N LEU A 473 13.08 9.11 17.04
CA LEU A 473 12.13 9.29 15.94
C LEU A 473 11.26 8.04 15.83
N ALA A 474 9.94 8.22 15.94
CA ALA A 474 8.97 7.12 15.83
C ALA A 474 8.19 7.17 14.52
N ALA A 475 7.86 8.37 14.05
CA ALA A 475 7.16 8.56 12.80
C ALA A 475 7.49 9.93 12.17
N ALA A 476 7.16 10.08 10.88
CA ALA A 476 7.24 11.36 10.19
C ALA A 476 6.08 11.51 9.20
N PHE A 477 5.42 12.67 9.20
CA PHE A 477 4.46 13.08 8.16
C PHE A 477 5.16 14.04 7.20
N SER A 478 4.91 13.97 5.90
CA SER A 478 5.57 14.85 4.93
C SER A 478 4.68 15.21 3.75
N CYS A 479 4.96 16.37 3.19
CA CYS A 479 4.40 16.85 1.92
C CYS A 479 5.50 17.48 1.07
N GLY A 480 5.59 17.09 -0.22
CA GLY A 480 6.51 17.70 -1.19
C GLY A 480 8.00 17.45 -0.97
N MET A 481 8.39 16.48 -0.13
CA MET A 481 9.79 16.18 0.20
C MET A 481 10.17 14.72 -0.11
N TYR A 482 9.84 14.26 -1.31
CA TYR A 482 9.85 12.83 -1.67
C TYR A 482 11.23 12.17 -1.68
N THR A 483 12.29 12.91 -2.03
CA THR A 483 13.68 12.42 -1.97
C THR A 483 14.12 12.24 -0.51
N LEU A 484 13.83 13.23 0.34
CA LEU A 484 14.10 13.13 1.78
C LEU A 484 13.40 11.93 2.41
N THR A 485 12.11 11.74 2.13
CA THR A 485 11.36 10.62 2.71
C THR A 485 11.82 9.26 2.16
N ALA A 486 12.38 9.21 0.94
CA ALA A 486 13.03 8.01 0.42
C ALA A 486 14.33 7.68 1.15
N GLU A 487 15.11 8.70 1.54
CA GLU A 487 16.27 8.51 2.41
C GLU A 487 15.87 8.13 3.83
N LEU A 488 14.92 8.85 4.41
CA LEU A 488 14.52 8.70 5.80
C LEU A 488 13.93 7.31 6.10
N VAL A 489 13.16 6.72 5.18
CA VAL A 489 12.59 5.37 5.37
C VAL A 489 13.65 4.28 5.52
N GLU A 490 14.82 4.44 4.88
CA GLU A 490 15.95 3.53 5.04
C GLU A 490 16.74 3.81 6.33
N LEU A 491 16.94 5.08 6.67
CA LEU A 491 17.61 5.46 7.90
C LEU A 491 16.83 4.99 9.14
N MET A 492 15.49 5.08 9.11
CA MET A 492 14.61 4.61 10.19
C MET A 492 14.60 3.07 10.38
N GLN A 493 15.24 2.28 9.50
CA GLN A 493 15.47 0.85 9.75
C GLN A 493 16.37 0.62 10.98
N GLN A 494 17.11 1.62 11.38
CA GLN A 494 17.90 1.63 12.62
C GLN A 494 17.35 2.70 13.59
N PRO A 495 17.51 2.50 14.90
CA PRO A 495 17.13 3.53 15.87
C PRO A 495 17.78 4.88 15.52
N MET A 496 16.96 5.93 15.45
CA MET A 496 17.39 7.29 15.11
C MET A 496 16.83 8.27 16.13
N THR A 497 17.67 9.14 16.67
CA THR A 497 17.20 10.21 17.56
C THR A 497 16.50 11.31 16.79
N LEU A 498 15.61 12.05 17.46
CA LEU A 498 14.92 13.19 16.83
C LEU A 498 15.92 14.27 16.35
N SER A 499 17.04 14.45 17.08
CA SER A 499 18.11 15.38 16.69
C SER A 499 18.82 14.94 15.39
N GLN A 500 19.11 13.65 15.24
CA GLN A 500 19.66 13.10 13.99
C GLN A 500 18.67 13.27 12.83
N ALA A 501 17.38 12.96 13.05
CA ALA A 501 16.36 13.17 12.05
C ALA A 501 16.27 14.63 11.61
N ARG A 502 16.29 15.58 12.54
CA ARG A 502 16.32 17.02 12.25
C ARG A 502 17.55 17.40 11.41
N ALA A 503 18.72 16.89 11.74
CA ALA A 503 19.95 17.15 10.97
C ALA A 503 19.85 16.61 9.54
N THR A 504 19.24 15.42 9.35
CA THR A 504 18.98 14.84 8.02
C THR A 504 18.00 15.71 7.20
N VAL A 505 17.02 16.30 7.85
CA VAL A 505 16.01 17.14 7.19
C VAL A 505 16.56 18.49 6.77
N GLN A 506 17.49 19.07 7.52
CA GLN A 506 17.97 20.44 7.35
C GLN A 506 18.42 20.81 5.93
N PRO A 507 19.14 19.97 5.18
CA PRO A 507 19.56 20.29 3.81
C PRO A 507 18.41 20.36 2.79
N TYR A 508 17.24 19.84 3.11
CA TYR A 508 16.08 19.79 2.22
C TYR A 508 15.08 20.94 2.48
N LEU A 509 15.29 21.69 3.54
CA LEU A 509 14.47 22.88 3.84
C LEU A 509 14.85 24.04 2.93
N PRO A 510 13.89 24.94 2.60
CA PRO A 510 14.14 26.11 1.78
C PRO A 510 15.04 27.14 2.46
#